data_0933ee77391ca4b7c71041eec25cf0b8
#
_entry.id   0933ee77391ca4b7c71041eec25cf0b8
#
_cell.length_a   1.000
_cell.length_b   1.000
_cell.length_c   1.000
_cell.angle_alpha   90.00
_cell.angle_beta   90.00
_cell.angle_gamma   90.00
#
_symmetry.space_group_name_H-M   'P 1'
#
loop_
_entity.id
_entity.type
_entity.pdbx_description
1 polymer ?
#
loop_
_entity_poly.entity_id
_entity_poly.type
_entity_poly.pdbx_seq_one_letter_code
_entity_poly.pdbx_strand_id
1 'polypeptide(L)'
;MTALLLVTLLTSSVAAQNKLPTEDDFYKLESLPIPGDAYLEAGALEIMPDGKLAVSSRRGEIWMFSQPTGPLDQVGVSRYAHGLHEVLGLASRNGWLYCVQRGELTRMKDTDGDGRADVFETVSDAWEINGDYHEYAFGSKFDKAGHLWVVLCLTGSFNSNSKFRGWCLRLSEDGKMIPTASGIRSPGGIGRNAVGDMFYTDNQGPWNGTCSLKWLKPGSFQGHPAGNRWYELAKDMKQPLS
;
A
#
# COMPACT_ATOMS: atom_id res chain seq x y z
N MET A 1 -43.59 -62.39 47.80
CA MET A 1 -42.83 -62.20 46.53
C MET A 1 -42.91 -60.75 46.23
N THR A 2 -41.84 -60.01 46.56
CA THR A 2 -41.75 -58.53 46.31
C THR A 2 -40.82 -58.32 45.16
N ALA A 3 -41.35 -57.79 44.02
CA ALA A 3 -40.58 -57.50 42.81
C ALA A 3 -39.88 -56.15 42.97
N LEU A 4 -38.60 -56.13 42.93
CA LEU A 4 -37.76 -54.92 42.94
C LEU A 4 -37.62 -54.39 41.51
N LEU A 5 -38.18 -53.21 41.25
CA LEU A 5 -38.08 -52.55 39.94
C LEU A 5 -36.80 -51.70 39.91
N LEU A 6 -35.82 -52.13 39.12
CA LEU A 6 -34.53 -51.38 38.89
C LEU A 6 -34.75 -50.36 37.79
N VAL A 7 -34.81 -49.08 38.13
CA VAL A 7 -34.87 -47.97 37.20
C VAL A 7 -33.43 -47.53 36.89
N THR A 8 -32.89 -47.86 35.71
CA THR A 8 -31.63 -47.35 35.21
C THR A 8 -31.84 -45.96 34.58
N LEU A 9 -31.36 -44.93 35.25
CA LEU A 9 -31.25 -43.58 34.70
C LEU A 9 -30.07 -43.54 33.70
N LEU A 10 -30.39 -43.50 32.43
CA LEU A 10 -29.42 -43.15 31.37
C LEU A 10 -29.23 -41.64 31.40
N THR A 11 -28.14 -41.17 32.03
CA THR A 11 -27.65 -39.78 31.85
C THR A 11 -26.93 -39.66 30.52
N SER A 12 -27.63 -39.15 29.51
CA SER A 12 -26.98 -38.70 28.26
C SER A 12 -26.16 -37.45 28.56
N SER A 13 -24.86 -37.61 28.69
CA SER A 13 -23.92 -36.49 28.65
C SER A 13 -23.95 -35.88 27.23
N VAL A 14 -24.66 -34.77 27.07
CA VAL A 14 -24.54 -33.93 25.90
C VAL A 14 -23.13 -33.35 25.98
N ALA A 15 -22.21 -33.92 25.22
CA ALA A 15 -20.91 -33.29 24.99
C ALA A 15 -21.17 -31.91 24.35
N ALA A 16 -20.86 -30.85 25.07
CA ALA A 16 -20.86 -29.52 24.51
C ALA A 16 -19.89 -29.54 23.32
N GLN A 17 -20.43 -29.52 22.09
CA GLN A 17 -19.61 -29.29 20.92
C GLN A 17 -18.95 -27.96 21.11
N ASN A 18 -17.63 -27.96 21.33
CA ASN A 18 -16.84 -26.73 21.29
C ASN A 18 -17.03 -26.12 19.89
N LYS A 19 -17.84 -25.07 19.79
CA LYS A 19 -18.01 -24.29 18.58
C LYS A 19 -16.62 -23.79 18.20
N LEU A 20 -16.16 -24.11 16.98
CA LEU A 20 -14.92 -23.54 16.45
C LEU A 20 -15.05 -22.02 16.43
N PRO A 21 -14.01 -21.31 16.85
CA PRO A 21 -14.03 -19.85 16.80
C PRO A 21 -14.21 -19.35 15.38
N THR A 22 -14.98 -18.29 15.22
CA THR A 22 -15.23 -17.59 13.96
C THR A 22 -14.47 -16.26 13.94
N GLU A 23 -14.40 -15.59 12.81
CA GLU A 23 -13.75 -14.26 12.71
C GLU A 23 -14.37 -13.25 13.69
N ASP A 24 -15.68 -13.29 13.89
CA ASP A 24 -16.41 -12.40 14.82
C ASP A 24 -15.99 -12.55 16.28
N ASP A 25 -15.36 -13.67 16.64
CA ASP A 25 -14.82 -13.88 18.00
C ASP A 25 -13.50 -13.10 18.21
N PHE A 26 -12.86 -12.61 17.14
CA PHE A 26 -11.56 -11.95 17.18
C PHE A 26 -11.56 -10.53 16.59
N TYR A 27 -12.43 -10.26 15.61
CA TYR A 27 -12.46 -9.01 14.85
C TYR A 27 -13.86 -8.42 14.83
N LYS A 28 -13.92 -7.11 14.96
CA LYS A 28 -15.14 -6.34 14.70
C LYS A 28 -14.96 -5.59 13.38
N LEU A 29 -15.85 -5.86 12.42
CA LEU A 29 -15.87 -5.13 11.15
C LEU A 29 -16.79 -3.92 11.29
N GLU A 30 -16.24 -2.73 11.05
CA GLU A 30 -16.99 -1.46 11.09
C GLU A 30 -16.79 -0.70 9.78
N SER A 31 -17.87 -0.09 9.28
CA SER A 31 -17.82 0.74 8.08
C SER A 31 -17.71 2.21 8.48
N LEU A 32 -16.62 2.86 8.10
CA LEU A 32 -16.47 4.30 8.28
C LEU A 32 -17.47 5.06 7.40
N PRO A 33 -18.01 6.20 7.87
CA PRO A 33 -18.90 7.02 7.07
C PRO A 33 -18.14 7.59 5.85
N ILE A 34 -18.77 7.50 4.67
CA ILE A 34 -18.24 8.08 3.43
C ILE A 34 -19.20 9.18 2.99
N PRO A 35 -18.74 10.42 2.72
CA PRO A 35 -19.58 11.48 2.18
C PRO A 35 -20.25 11.06 0.88
N GLY A 36 -21.50 11.48 0.66
CA GLY A 36 -22.30 11.04 -0.48
C GLY A 36 -21.78 11.49 -1.86
N ASP A 37 -20.87 12.46 -1.88
CA ASP A 37 -20.16 12.96 -3.07
C ASP A 37 -18.77 12.33 -3.26
N ALA A 38 -18.31 11.48 -2.32
CA ALA A 38 -17.02 10.83 -2.38
C ALA A 38 -17.09 9.45 -3.06
N TYR A 39 -16.26 9.26 -4.08
CA TYR A 39 -16.00 7.96 -4.69
C TYR A 39 -14.63 7.46 -4.24
N LEU A 40 -14.60 6.79 -3.10
CA LEU A 40 -13.36 6.24 -2.52
C LEU A 40 -12.98 4.92 -3.19
N GLU A 41 -12.49 4.99 -4.42
CA GLU A 41 -11.67 3.90 -4.99
C GLU A 41 -10.31 3.94 -4.28
N ALA A 42 -10.25 3.49 -3.02
CA ALA A 42 -9.11 3.69 -2.14
C ALA A 42 -7.81 3.16 -2.75
N GLY A 43 -6.84 4.05 -2.95
CA GLY A 43 -5.54 3.74 -3.53
C GLY A 43 -4.46 3.52 -2.49
N ALA A 44 -4.47 4.28 -1.41
CA ALA A 44 -3.53 4.17 -0.30
C ALA A 44 -4.14 4.67 1.01
N LEU A 45 -3.55 4.21 2.11
CA LEU A 45 -3.90 4.55 3.48
C LEU A 45 -2.66 4.97 4.25
N GLU A 46 -2.78 6.03 5.05
CA GLU A 46 -1.72 6.46 5.97
C GLU A 46 -2.33 6.96 7.28
N ILE A 47 -1.82 6.45 8.39
CA ILE A 47 -2.14 7.00 9.71
C ILE A 47 -1.23 8.21 9.96
N MET A 48 -1.85 9.36 10.08
CA MET A 48 -1.16 10.62 10.32
C MET A 48 -0.61 10.68 11.76
N PRO A 49 0.44 11.48 12.03
CA PRO A 49 0.99 11.62 13.38
C PRO A 49 -0.01 12.08 14.45
N ASP A 50 -1.08 12.78 14.07
CA ASP A 50 -2.17 13.22 14.93
C ASP A 50 -3.28 12.17 15.11
N GLY A 51 -3.11 10.97 14.55
CA GLY A 51 -4.05 9.85 14.65
C GLY A 51 -5.17 9.86 13.60
N LYS A 52 -5.24 10.86 12.73
CA LYS A 52 -6.18 10.84 11.59
C LYS A 52 -5.79 9.77 10.59
N LEU A 53 -6.76 9.29 9.81
CA LEU A 53 -6.54 8.40 8.69
C LEU A 53 -6.65 9.20 7.38
N ALA A 54 -5.56 9.26 6.63
CA ALA A 54 -5.56 9.75 5.26
C ALA A 54 -5.88 8.60 4.30
N VAL A 55 -6.83 8.81 3.39
CA VAL A 55 -7.24 7.85 2.36
C VAL A 55 -7.16 8.53 1.01
N SER A 56 -6.33 8.00 0.11
CA SER A 56 -6.30 8.49 -1.26
C SER A 56 -7.30 7.76 -2.14
N SER A 57 -7.78 8.46 -3.16
CA SER A 57 -8.63 7.93 -4.22
C SER A 57 -7.86 7.84 -5.54
N ARG A 58 -8.12 6.81 -6.33
CA ARG A 58 -7.64 6.75 -7.73
C ARG A 58 -8.09 7.94 -8.58
N ARG A 59 -9.17 8.60 -8.17
CA ARG A 59 -9.68 9.81 -8.84
C ARG A 59 -8.90 11.08 -8.52
N GLY A 60 -7.82 10.96 -7.72
CA GLY A 60 -6.93 12.08 -7.42
C GLY A 60 -7.39 12.94 -6.26
N GLU A 61 -8.08 12.35 -5.30
CA GLU A 61 -8.47 13.01 -4.06
C GLU A 61 -7.77 12.37 -2.87
N ILE A 62 -7.59 13.15 -1.80
CA ILE A 62 -7.17 12.65 -0.49
C ILE A 62 -8.20 13.11 0.54
N TRP A 63 -8.71 12.16 1.30
CA TRP A 63 -9.70 12.35 2.33
C TRP A 63 -9.09 12.10 3.71
N MET A 64 -9.43 12.94 4.69
CA MET A 64 -9.02 12.82 6.09
C MET A 64 -10.19 12.38 6.94
N PHE A 65 -9.99 11.29 7.67
CA PHE A 65 -10.93 10.80 8.68
C PHE A 65 -10.37 11.12 10.06
N SER A 66 -11.07 11.96 10.81
CA SER A 66 -10.76 12.21 12.21
C SER A 66 -11.33 11.10 13.09
N GLN A 67 -10.61 10.72 14.15
CA GLN A 67 -11.04 9.68 15.10
C GLN A 67 -11.48 8.35 14.42
N PRO A 68 -10.70 7.80 13.47
CA PRO A 68 -11.14 6.65 12.66
C PRO A 68 -11.36 5.36 13.47
N THR A 69 -10.91 5.31 14.71
CA THR A 69 -11.09 4.20 15.66
C THR A 69 -12.06 4.54 16.81
N GLY A 70 -12.68 5.72 16.77
CA GLY A 70 -13.67 6.17 17.73
C GLY A 70 -15.09 5.70 17.38
N PRO A 71 -16.10 6.19 18.13
CA PRO A 71 -17.50 5.96 17.79
C PRO A 71 -17.81 6.46 16.38
N LEU A 72 -18.53 5.67 15.58
CA LEU A 72 -18.79 5.96 14.16
C LEU A 72 -19.51 7.30 13.93
N ASP A 73 -20.37 7.71 14.86
CA ASP A 73 -21.09 8.98 14.84
C ASP A 73 -20.20 10.21 15.14
N GLN A 74 -18.98 9.98 15.60
CA GLN A 74 -17.97 11.02 15.87
C GLN A 74 -16.87 11.09 14.81
N VAL A 75 -16.87 10.19 13.83
CA VAL A 75 -15.91 10.20 12.74
C VAL A 75 -16.21 11.39 11.81
N GLY A 76 -15.34 12.39 11.84
CA GLY A 76 -15.37 13.49 10.88
C GLY A 76 -14.66 13.12 9.59
N VAL A 77 -15.19 13.52 8.43
CA VAL A 77 -14.60 13.27 7.13
C VAL A 77 -14.49 14.57 6.35
N SER A 78 -13.31 14.90 5.83
CA SER A 78 -13.06 16.08 5.03
C SER A 78 -12.13 15.78 3.86
N ARG A 79 -12.30 16.51 2.75
CA ARG A 79 -11.39 16.41 1.60
C ARG A 79 -10.19 17.30 1.85
N TYR A 80 -9.01 16.67 1.95
CA TYR A 80 -7.75 17.35 2.20
C TYR A 80 -7.08 17.87 0.93
N ALA A 81 -7.12 17.12 -0.17
CA ALA A 81 -6.54 17.49 -1.45
C ALA A 81 -7.34 16.92 -2.62
N HIS A 82 -7.21 17.54 -3.79
CA HIS A 82 -7.80 17.04 -5.05
C HIS A 82 -6.98 17.49 -6.26
N GLY A 83 -7.33 16.97 -7.46
CA GLY A 83 -6.62 17.30 -8.70
C GLY A 83 -5.33 16.54 -8.90
N LEU A 84 -5.11 15.47 -8.13
CA LEU A 84 -3.95 14.59 -8.23
C LEU A 84 -4.20 13.49 -9.28
N HIS A 85 -3.13 12.76 -9.66
CA HIS A 85 -3.21 11.74 -10.69
C HIS A 85 -2.99 10.33 -10.13
N GLU A 86 -4.07 9.57 -9.92
CA GLU A 86 -4.07 8.17 -9.49
C GLU A 86 -3.14 7.89 -8.30
N VAL A 87 -3.45 8.48 -7.15
CA VAL A 87 -2.61 8.37 -5.94
C VAL A 87 -2.70 6.96 -5.36
N LEU A 88 -1.62 6.18 -5.52
CA LEU A 88 -1.51 4.80 -5.05
C LEU A 88 -0.44 4.61 -3.97
N GLY A 89 -0.04 5.67 -3.31
CA GLY A 89 0.88 5.65 -2.18
C GLY A 89 0.77 6.90 -1.34
N LEU A 90 0.71 6.73 -0.01
CA LEU A 90 0.74 7.82 0.98
C LEU A 90 1.78 7.53 2.04
N ALA A 91 2.48 8.56 2.49
CA ALA A 91 3.36 8.51 3.66
C ALA A 91 3.44 9.90 4.30
N SER A 92 3.50 9.95 5.62
CA SER A 92 3.62 11.20 6.39
C SER A 92 5.01 11.34 7.00
N ARG A 93 5.59 12.54 6.93
CA ARG A 93 6.87 12.85 7.57
C ARG A 93 7.09 14.34 7.75
N ASN A 94 7.58 14.76 8.91
CA ASN A 94 7.99 16.15 9.19
C ASN A 94 6.90 17.19 8.86
N GLY A 95 5.62 16.86 9.11
CA GLY A 95 4.48 17.73 8.84
C GLY A 95 4.04 17.79 7.37
N TRP A 96 4.66 17.00 6.49
CA TRP A 96 4.25 16.83 5.10
C TRP A 96 3.51 15.50 4.90
N LEU A 97 2.52 15.50 4.01
CA LEU A 97 1.95 14.30 3.43
C LEU A 97 2.53 14.12 2.03
N TYR A 98 3.18 12.99 1.81
CA TYR A 98 3.73 12.58 0.52
C TYR A 98 2.73 11.70 -0.19
N CYS A 99 2.53 11.91 -1.49
CA CYS A 99 1.73 11.05 -2.34
C CYS A 99 2.49 10.61 -3.58
N VAL A 100 2.42 9.31 -3.87
CA VAL A 100 2.94 8.74 -5.10
C VAL A 100 1.83 8.80 -6.12
N GLN A 101 2.04 9.61 -7.14
CA GLN A 101 1.22 9.72 -8.32
C GLN A 101 1.81 8.86 -9.45
N ARG A 102 1.08 8.72 -10.54
CA ARG A 102 1.51 7.89 -11.68
C ARG A 102 2.87 8.29 -12.26
N GLY A 103 3.16 9.58 -12.37
CA GLY A 103 4.37 10.13 -12.97
C GLY A 103 5.32 10.84 -12.00
N GLU A 104 4.93 11.02 -10.73
CA GLU A 104 5.76 11.79 -9.79
C GLU A 104 5.51 11.44 -8.33
N LEU A 105 6.45 11.82 -7.47
CA LEU A 105 6.28 11.96 -6.04
C LEU A 105 6.01 13.43 -5.73
N THR A 106 4.85 13.70 -5.17
CA THR A 106 4.44 15.03 -4.67
C THR A 106 4.38 15.01 -3.16
N ARG A 107 4.73 16.12 -2.52
CA ARG A 107 4.39 16.35 -1.10
C ARG A 107 3.48 17.55 -0.95
N MET A 108 2.66 17.53 0.09
CA MET A 108 1.71 18.59 0.34
C MET A 108 1.58 18.89 1.82
N LYS A 109 1.12 20.08 2.12
CA LYS A 109 0.95 20.57 3.48
C LYS A 109 -0.22 21.55 3.55
N ASP A 110 -0.90 21.54 4.67
CA ASP A 110 -1.82 22.55 5.14
C ASP A 110 -1.02 23.55 5.99
N THR A 111 -0.92 24.80 5.58
CA THR A 111 -0.11 25.83 6.29
C THR A 111 -0.95 26.82 7.05
N ASP A 112 -2.24 26.98 6.73
CA ASP A 112 -3.15 27.89 7.42
C ASP A 112 -4.08 27.19 8.43
N GLY A 113 -4.09 25.86 8.45
CA GLY A 113 -4.82 25.05 9.44
C GLY A 113 -6.30 24.86 9.14
N ASP A 114 -6.74 25.10 7.91
CA ASP A 114 -8.14 24.93 7.51
C ASP A 114 -8.55 23.48 7.24
N GLY A 115 -7.58 22.55 7.29
CA GLY A 115 -7.76 21.12 7.04
C GLY A 115 -7.63 20.73 5.58
N ARG A 116 -7.11 21.61 4.72
CA ARG A 116 -6.84 21.38 3.30
C ARG A 116 -5.39 21.70 2.97
N ALA A 117 -4.84 20.96 2.03
CA ALA A 117 -3.51 21.27 1.54
C ALA A 117 -3.53 22.53 0.66
N ASP A 118 -2.70 23.50 0.97
CA ASP A 118 -2.50 24.76 0.26
C ASP A 118 -1.12 24.89 -0.37
N VAL A 119 -0.16 24.03 0.04
CA VAL A 119 1.17 23.93 -0.57
C VAL A 119 1.36 22.56 -1.19
N PHE A 120 1.79 22.54 -2.47
CA PHE A 120 2.09 21.33 -3.23
C PHE A 120 3.47 21.49 -3.86
N GLU A 121 4.33 20.48 -3.69
CA GLU A 121 5.68 20.46 -4.24
C GLU A 121 5.97 19.12 -4.90
N THR A 122 6.42 19.13 -6.16
CA THR A 122 7.00 17.95 -6.80
C THR A 122 8.36 17.67 -6.16
N VAL A 123 8.48 16.51 -5.53
CA VAL A 123 9.74 16.05 -4.93
C VAL A 123 10.62 15.38 -5.97
N SER A 124 10.01 14.56 -6.83
CA SER A 124 10.71 13.84 -7.89
C SER A 124 9.76 13.41 -9.00
N ASP A 125 10.19 13.58 -10.25
CA ASP A 125 9.59 13.07 -11.47
C ASP A 125 10.55 12.11 -12.21
N ALA A 126 11.39 11.41 -11.47
CA ALA A 126 12.54 10.67 -11.96
C ALA A 126 12.20 9.40 -12.77
N TRP A 127 10.95 8.98 -12.85
CA TRP A 127 10.50 7.88 -13.70
C TRP A 127 9.56 8.38 -14.81
N GLU A 128 9.50 7.62 -15.88
CA GLU A 128 8.69 8.01 -17.04
C GLU A 128 7.34 7.30 -17.09
N ILE A 129 6.42 7.92 -17.82
CA ILE A 129 5.16 7.35 -18.28
C ILE A 129 5.02 7.60 -19.79
N ASN A 130 4.36 6.69 -20.53
CA ASN A 130 4.07 6.86 -21.96
C ASN A 130 2.57 6.84 -22.27
N GLY A 131 1.73 6.76 -21.25
CA GLY A 131 0.27 6.72 -21.39
C GLY A 131 -0.34 5.32 -21.41
N ASP A 132 0.45 4.26 -21.26
CA ASP A 132 -0.10 2.92 -21.04
C ASP A 132 -0.79 2.86 -19.67
N TYR A 133 -1.99 2.29 -19.63
CA TYR A 133 -2.80 2.29 -18.41
C TYR A 133 -2.20 1.44 -17.29
N HIS A 134 -1.30 0.48 -17.59
CA HIS A 134 -0.62 -0.33 -16.58
C HIS A 134 0.54 0.38 -15.88
N GLU A 135 0.96 1.54 -16.33
CA GLU A 135 2.10 2.27 -15.77
C GLU A 135 1.78 2.92 -14.42
N TYR A 136 1.22 2.15 -13.48
CA TYR A 136 0.99 2.60 -12.11
C TYR A 136 2.28 2.73 -11.31
N ALA A 137 2.28 3.61 -10.32
CA ALA A 137 3.33 3.74 -9.32
C ALA A 137 2.71 3.53 -7.94
N PHE A 138 3.17 2.53 -7.22
CA PHE A 138 2.71 2.22 -5.88
C PHE A 138 3.79 2.60 -4.86
N GLY A 139 3.39 3.06 -3.76
CA GLY A 139 4.24 3.35 -2.60
C GLY A 139 3.33 3.49 -1.41
N SER A 140 3.70 4.12 -0.40
CA SER A 140 5.03 4.61 -0.10
C SER A 140 5.35 4.33 1.34
N LYS A 141 6.59 4.04 1.64
CA LYS A 141 7.05 3.94 3.03
C LYS A 141 8.44 4.52 3.13
N PHE A 142 8.70 5.25 4.20
CA PHE A 142 10.04 5.72 4.52
C PHE A 142 10.87 4.60 5.17
N ASP A 143 12.12 4.46 4.74
CA ASP A 143 13.09 3.63 5.45
C ASP A 143 13.71 4.38 6.63
N LYS A 144 14.59 3.68 7.39
CA LYS A 144 15.28 4.27 8.55
C LYS A 144 16.26 5.38 8.17
N ALA A 145 16.76 5.37 6.93
CA ALA A 145 17.65 6.41 6.41
C ALA A 145 16.89 7.64 5.88
N GLY A 146 15.56 7.53 5.79
CA GLY A 146 14.70 8.61 5.36
C GLY A 146 14.38 8.64 3.87
N HIS A 147 14.73 7.59 3.12
CA HIS A 147 14.31 7.47 1.73
C HIS A 147 12.88 6.96 1.63
N LEU A 148 12.12 7.53 0.72
CA LEU A 148 10.78 7.05 0.39
C LEU A 148 10.89 6.00 -0.72
N TRP A 149 10.26 4.84 -0.50
CA TRP A 149 10.28 3.72 -1.44
C TRP A 149 9.05 3.72 -2.34
N VAL A 150 9.27 3.51 -3.63
CA VAL A 150 8.23 3.44 -4.68
C VAL A 150 8.48 2.21 -5.54
N VAL A 151 7.41 1.50 -5.91
CA VAL A 151 7.46 0.36 -6.84
C VAL A 151 6.62 0.67 -8.07
N LEU A 152 7.20 0.42 -9.23
CA LEU A 152 6.64 0.80 -10.53
C LEU A 152 6.16 -0.43 -11.30
N CYS A 153 4.90 -0.42 -11.76
CA CYS A 153 4.40 -1.39 -12.73
C CYS A 153 5.17 -1.32 -14.05
N LEU A 154 5.19 -2.44 -14.76
CA LEU A 154 5.63 -2.48 -16.14
C LEU A 154 4.72 -1.64 -17.07
N THR A 155 5.23 -1.34 -18.25
CA THR A 155 4.43 -0.90 -19.38
C THR A 155 3.69 -2.11 -19.96
N GLY A 156 2.38 -2.07 -19.99
CA GLY A 156 1.59 -3.26 -20.28
C GLY A 156 1.89 -4.36 -19.26
N SER A 157 1.91 -5.61 -19.64
CA SER A 157 2.22 -6.72 -18.72
C SER A 157 3.61 -7.31 -18.93
N PHE A 158 4.32 -6.90 -19.97
CA PHE A 158 5.51 -7.60 -20.46
C PHE A 158 6.69 -6.68 -20.82
N ASN A 159 6.50 -5.38 -20.85
CA ASN A 159 7.48 -4.43 -21.33
C ASN A 159 7.90 -3.43 -20.26
N SER A 160 9.12 -2.92 -20.40
CA SER A 160 9.61 -1.77 -19.65
C SER A 160 10.04 -0.68 -20.66
N ASN A 161 9.09 -0.07 -21.36
CA ASN A 161 9.36 0.87 -22.43
C ASN A 161 9.65 2.29 -21.95
N SER A 162 9.07 2.68 -20.80
CA SER A 162 9.40 3.94 -20.13
C SER A 162 10.41 3.69 -19.02
N LYS A 163 11.26 4.68 -18.73
CA LYS A 163 12.39 4.52 -17.79
C LYS A 163 11.93 4.01 -16.43
N PHE A 164 12.65 3.01 -15.94
CA PHE A 164 12.47 2.35 -14.64
C PHE A 164 11.12 1.65 -14.42
N ARG A 165 10.29 1.46 -15.45
CA ARG A 165 9.12 0.60 -15.30
C ARG A 165 9.55 -0.84 -14.98
N GLY A 166 8.89 -1.43 -13.98
CA GLY A 166 9.27 -2.74 -13.43
C GLY A 166 10.42 -2.69 -12.41
N TRP A 167 10.65 -1.52 -11.79
CA TRP A 167 11.69 -1.29 -10.79
C TRP A 167 11.11 -0.79 -9.47
N CYS A 168 11.89 -0.99 -8.41
CA CYS A 168 11.74 -0.29 -7.14
C CYS A 168 12.79 0.82 -7.05
N LEU A 169 12.35 1.99 -6.66
CA LEU A 169 13.17 3.18 -6.47
C LEU A 169 13.11 3.63 -5.03
N ARG A 170 14.21 4.17 -4.52
CA ARG A 170 14.25 5.00 -3.31
C ARG A 170 14.45 6.45 -3.72
N LEU A 171 13.74 7.33 -3.05
CA LEU A 171 13.82 8.76 -3.28
C LEU A 171 14.29 9.43 -2.00
N SER A 172 15.37 10.19 -2.07
CA SER A 172 15.85 11.02 -0.96
C SER A 172 14.94 12.23 -0.76
N GLU A 173 15.10 12.94 0.34
CA GLU A 173 14.27 14.12 0.66
C GLU A 173 14.43 15.26 -0.35
N ASP A 174 15.59 15.36 -0.99
CA ASP A 174 15.90 16.29 -2.09
C ASP A 174 15.50 15.77 -3.48
N GLY A 175 14.76 14.66 -3.54
CA GLY A 175 14.20 14.09 -4.79
C GLY A 175 15.17 13.23 -5.60
N LYS A 176 16.41 13.02 -5.13
CA LYS A 176 17.36 12.17 -5.83
C LYS A 176 16.87 10.72 -5.87
N MET A 177 16.75 10.18 -7.07
CA MET A 177 16.37 8.80 -7.32
C MET A 177 17.55 7.84 -7.12
N ILE A 178 17.28 6.72 -6.44
CA ILE A 178 18.23 5.62 -6.19
C ILE A 178 17.57 4.32 -6.67
N PRO A 179 17.96 3.77 -7.85
CA PRO A 179 17.51 2.46 -8.30
C PRO A 179 17.82 1.41 -7.24
N THR A 180 16.86 0.56 -6.90
CA THR A 180 16.97 -0.26 -5.68
C THR A 180 16.74 -1.75 -5.92
N ALA A 181 15.74 -2.12 -6.70
CA ALA A 181 15.47 -3.49 -7.11
C ALA A 181 14.80 -3.49 -8.48
N SER A 182 14.95 -4.55 -9.25
CA SER A 182 14.38 -4.68 -10.58
C SER A 182 13.58 -5.96 -10.76
N GLY A 183 12.96 -6.17 -11.91
CA GLY A 183 12.22 -7.39 -12.21
C GLY A 183 10.85 -7.48 -11.53
N ILE A 184 10.23 -6.35 -11.27
CA ILE A 184 8.87 -6.19 -10.73
C ILE A 184 7.88 -6.17 -11.90
N ARG A 185 6.73 -6.77 -11.76
CA ARG A 185 5.70 -6.74 -12.82
C ARG A 185 4.56 -5.79 -12.50
N SER A 186 3.73 -6.17 -11.55
CA SER A 186 2.48 -5.48 -11.24
C SER A 186 2.26 -5.48 -9.73
N PRO A 187 2.94 -4.56 -9.04
CA PRO A 187 2.84 -4.46 -7.59
C PRO A 187 1.44 -4.01 -7.19
N GLY A 188 1.01 -4.42 -5.99
CA GLY A 188 -0.25 -3.99 -5.39
C GLY A 188 -0.09 -3.16 -4.13
N GLY A 189 1.14 -2.86 -3.75
CA GLY A 189 1.45 -2.07 -2.58
C GLY A 189 2.80 -2.41 -1.96
N ILE A 190 3.26 -1.57 -1.04
CA ILE A 190 4.51 -1.70 -0.32
C ILE A 190 4.27 -1.62 1.18
N GLY A 191 4.99 -2.41 1.96
CA GLY A 191 4.92 -2.42 3.41
C GLY A 191 6.29 -2.56 4.05
N ARG A 192 6.38 -2.22 5.33
CA ARG A 192 7.58 -2.34 6.12
C ARG A 192 7.29 -3.15 7.38
N ASN A 193 8.16 -4.12 7.70
CA ASN A 193 8.08 -4.83 8.97
C ASN A 193 8.66 -4.00 10.13
N ALA A 194 8.53 -4.51 11.36
CA ALA A 194 8.98 -3.82 12.58
C ALA A 194 10.51 -3.61 12.62
N VAL A 195 11.30 -4.46 11.96
CA VAL A 195 12.76 -4.31 11.90
C VAL A 195 13.24 -3.39 10.78
N GLY A 196 12.33 -3.01 9.87
CA GLY A 196 12.58 -2.01 8.82
C GLY A 196 12.80 -2.58 7.43
N ASP A 197 12.60 -3.90 7.23
CA ASP A 197 12.67 -4.50 5.91
C ASP A 197 11.45 -4.13 5.08
N MET A 198 11.65 -3.87 3.79
CA MET A 198 10.60 -3.51 2.85
C MET A 198 10.09 -4.73 2.10
N PHE A 199 8.79 -4.83 1.94
CA PHE A 199 8.10 -5.88 1.20
C PHE A 199 7.11 -5.26 0.24
N TYR A 200 6.81 -5.97 -0.84
CA TYR A 200 5.76 -5.60 -1.77
C TYR A 200 4.99 -6.86 -2.21
N THR A 201 3.77 -6.65 -2.67
CA THR A 201 3.00 -7.70 -3.32
C THR A 201 3.16 -7.60 -4.82
N ASP A 202 3.29 -8.77 -5.52
CA ASP A 202 3.38 -8.84 -6.97
C ASP A 202 2.34 -9.81 -7.52
N ASN A 203 1.81 -9.50 -8.69
CA ASN A 203 0.82 -10.32 -9.35
C ASN A 203 1.49 -11.51 -10.07
N GLN A 204 0.76 -12.63 -10.18
CA GLN A 204 1.22 -13.79 -10.96
C GLN A 204 1.42 -13.43 -12.44
N GLY A 205 2.18 -14.28 -13.13
CA GLY A 205 2.47 -14.14 -14.55
C GLY A 205 3.27 -15.33 -15.08
N PRO A 206 3.73 -15.28 -16.34
CA PRO A 206 4.45 -16.42 -16.95
C PRO A 206 5.70 -16.87 -16.18
N TRP A 207 6.31 -15.99 -15.38
CA TRP A 207 7.52 -16.28 -14.58
C TRP A 207 7.22 -16.58 -13.10
N ASN A 208 6.00 -16.33 -12.65
CA ASN A 208 5.59 -16.44 -11.24
C ASN A 208 4.18 -17.04 -11.20
N GLY A 209 4.06 -18.30 -10.79
CA GLY A 209 2.84 -19.09 -10.88
C GLY A 209 1.69 -18.64 -9.99
N THR A 210 1.94 -17.74 -9.03
CA THR A 210 0.92 -17.16 -8.12
C THR A 210 1.31 -15.76 -7.69
N CYS A 211 0.33 -14.99 -7.19
CA CYS A 211 0.61 -13.74 -6.49
C CYS A 211 1.49 -13.99 -5.27
N SER A 212 2.38 -13.07 -4.95
CA SER A 212 3.40 -13.27 -3.92
C SER A 212 3.69 -12.02 -3.13
N LEU A 213 4.05 -12.21 -1.86
CA LEU A 213 4.70 -11.20 -1.03
C LEU A 213 6.21 -11.39 -1.14
N LYS A 214 6.94 -10.36 -1.58
CA LYS A 214 8.36 -10.42 -1.85
C LYS A 214 9.13 -9.38 -1.03
N TRP A 215 10.33 -9.76 -0.60
CA TRP A 215 11.24 -8.87 0.09
C TRP A 215 12.00 -7.98 -0.92
N LEU A 216 11.90 -6.66 -0.75
CA LEU A 216 12.63 -5.66 -1.52
C LEU A 216 14.02 -5.44 -0.92
N LYS A 217 14.94 -6.34 -1.19
CA LYS A 217 16.33 -6.18 -0.79
C LYS A 217 17.05 -5.29 -1.82
N PRO A 218 17.78 -4.24 -1.40
CA PRO A 218 18.58 -3.45 -2.32
C PRO A 218 19.53 -4.31 -3.16
N GLY A 219 19.56 -4.06 -4.47
CA GLY A 219 20.35 -4.85 -5.44
C GLY A 219 19.68 -6.13 -5.92
N SER A 220 18.47 -6.47 -5.46
CA SER A 220 17.81 -7.71 -5.86
C SER A 220 17.08 -7.59 -7.20
N PHE A 221 16.95 -8.76 -7.85
CA PHE A 221 16.10 -8.97 -9.02
C PHE A 221 14.89 -9.82 -8.63
N GLN A 222 13.68 -9.34 -8.93
CA GLN A 222 12.42 -9.92 -8.45
C GLN A 222 11.80 -10.95 -9.41
N GLY A 223 12.42 -11.17 -10.57
CA GLY A 223 12.13 -12.29 -11.45
C GLY A 223 11.57 -11.94 -12.84
N HIS A 224 10.95 -10.78 -13.04
CA HIS A 224 10.40 -10.46 -14.36
C HIS A 224 11.48 -10.00 -15.34
N PRO A 225 11.62 -10.65 -16.53
CA PRO A 225 12.74 -10.39 -17.46
C PRO A 225 12.74 -8.97 -18.05
N ALA A 226 11.60 -8.29 -18.15
CA ALA A 226 11.57 -6.88 -18.59
C ALA A 226 12.35 -5.95 -17.65
N GLY A 227 12.56 -6.33 -16.38
CA GLY A 227 13.38 -5.60 -15.43
C GLY A 227 14.89 -5.62 -15.74
N ASN A 228 15.33 -6.38 -16.75
CA ASN A 228 16.72 -6.34 -17.26
C ASN A 228 17.03 -5.06 -18.04
N ARG A 229 16.03 -4.23 -18.36
CA ARG A 229 16.27 -2.89 -18.92
C ARG A 229 16.70 -1.91 -17.84
N TRP A 230 17.34 -0.84 -18.23
CA TRP A 230 17.72 0.33 -17.43
C TRP A 230 18.90 0.14 -16.49
N TYR A 231 19.59 -1.03 -16.49
CA TYR A 231 20.82 -1.21 -15.71
C TYR A 231 21.95 -0.26 -16.11
N GLU A 232 21.98 0.18 -17.35
CA GLU A 232 22.88 1.22 -17.83
C GLU A 232 22.70 2.56 -17.11
N LEU A 233 21.48 2.83 -16.61
CA LEU A 233 21.14 4.02 -15.82
C LEU A 233 21.26 3.77 -14.31
N ALA A 234 21.47 2.52 -13.90
CA ALA A 234 21.54 2.07 -12.50
C ALA A 234 22.96 1.53 -12.19
N LYS A 235 23.97 2.37 -12.36
CA LYS A 235 25.40 1.97 -12.33
C LYS A 235 25.85 1.26 -11.05
N ASP A 236 25.17 1.50 -9.94
CA ASP A 236 25.47 0.88 -8.64
C ASP A 236 24.80 -0.50 -8.47
N MET A 237 24.01 -0.92 -9.45
CA MET A 237 23.31 -2.21 -9.42
C MET A 237 23.94 -3.20 -10.40
N LYS A 238 24.17 -4.41 -9.92
CA LYS A 238 24.67 -5.51 -10.75
C LYS A 238 23.50 -6.16 -11.50
N GLN A 239 23.56 -6.16 -12.83
CA GLN A 239 22.60 -6.87 -13.66
C GLN A 239 22.64 -8.37 -13.36
N PRO A 240 21.48 -9.04 -13.17
CA PRO A 240 21.45 -10.47 -13.01
C PRO A 240 21.97 -11.17 -14.26
N LEU A 241 22.58 -12.34 -14.08
CA LEU A 241 22.95 -13.19 -15.19
C LEU A 241 21.67 -13.69 -15.88
N SER A 242 21.64 -13.54 -17.19
CA SER A 242 20.54 -14.04 -18.05
C SER A 242 20.61 -15.55 -18.21
#